data_d2898cb37661b495f2cd6c41c7871fa4
#
_entry.id   d2898cb37661b495f2cd6c41c7871fa4
#
_cell.length_a   1.000
_cell.length_b   1.000
_cell.length_c   1.000
_cell.angle_alpha   90.00
_cell.angle_beta   90.00
_cell.angle_gamma   90.00
#
_symmetry.space_group_name_H-M   'P 1'
#
loop_
_entity.id
_entity.type
_entity.pdbx_description
1 polymer ?
#
loop_
_entity_poly.entity_id
_entity_poly.type
_entity_poly.pdbx_seq_one_letter_code
_entity_poly.pdbx_strand_id
1 'polypeptide(L)'
;MKADNCIALLQQMVAIPSESQNEQAFAEFLANYLREELSMETQLQHVDGKSYNVIGRWNSSTHRKKLILGGHIDTVPPTPRWETNPYQLCTRGDELHG
;
A
#
# COMPACT_ATOMS: atom_id res chain seq x y z
N MET A 1 9.29 -3.44 -13.49
CA MET A 1 7.84 -3.71 -13.37
C MET A 1 7.14 -3.06 -14.56
N LYS A 2 6.29 -3.80 -15.25
CA LYS A 2 5.51 -3.26 -16.36
C LYS A 2 4.33 -2.44 -15.85
N ALA A 3 3.87 -1.46 -16.62
CA ALA A 3 2.74 -0.60 -16.24
C ALA A 3 1.48 -1.40 -15.88
N ASP A 4 1.18 -2.47 -16.63
CA ASP A 4 0.03 -3.33 -16.37
C ASP A 4 0.12 -3.99 -14.98
N ASN A 5 1.32 -4.37 -14.54
CA ASN A 5 1.53 -4.94 -13.22
C ASN A 5 1.32 -3.89 -12.11
N CYS A 6 1.70 -2.64 -12.36
CA CYS A 6 1.45 -1.55 -11.42
C CYS A 6 -0.05 -1.29 -11.26
N ILE A 7 -0.81 -1.29 -12.36
CA ILE A 7 -2.26 -1.11 -12.32
C ILE A 7 -2.93 -2.28 -11.59
N ALA A 8 -2.53 -3.51 -11.88
CA ALA A 8 -3.06 -4.70 -11.21
C ALA A 8 -2.79 -4.66 -9.70
N LEU A 9 -1.60 -4.25 -9.28
CA LEU A 9 -1.29 -4.07 -7.87
C LEU A 9 -2.14 -2.96 -7.24
N LEU A 10 -2.27 -1.84 -7.92
CA LEU A 10 -3.09 -0.72 -7.45
C LEU A 10 -4.56 -1.12 -7.28
N GLN A 11 -5.10 -1.92 -8.20
CA GLN A 11 -6.47 -2.47 -8.07
C GLN A 11 -6.63 -3.27 -6.77
N GLN A 12 -5.66 -4.11 -6.43
CA GLN A 12 -5.68 -4.88 -5.19
C GLN A 12 -5.59 -3.97 -3.96
N MET A 13 -4.73 -2.97 -4.02
CA MET A 13 -4.53 -2.02 -2.92
C MET A 13 -5.78 -1.18 -2.67
N VAL A 14 -6.40 -0.66 -3.71
CA VAL A 14 -7.62 0.17 -3.61
C VAL A 14 -8.79 -0.64 -3.05
N ALA A 15 -8.84 -1.95 -3.34
CA ALA A 15 -9.92 -2.82 -2.86
C ALA A 15 -9.88 -3.08 -1.34
N ILE A 16 -8.78 -2.77 -0.67
CA ILE A 16 -8.64 -2.99 0.77
C ILE A 16 -8.85 -1.67 1.50
N PRO A 17 -9.94 -1.49 2.24
CA PRO A 17 -10.15 -0.28 3.04
C PRO A 17 -9.02 -0.09 4.05
N SER A 18 -8.50 1.13 4.14
CA SER A 18 -7.41 1.47 5.06
C SER A 18 -7.62 2.85 5.69
N GLU A 19 -8.84 3.13 6.11
CA GLU A 19 -9.15 4.38 6.79
C GLU A 19 -8.31 4.52 8.06
N SER A 20 -8.00 5.75 8.43
CA SER A 20 -7.18 6.06 9.60
C SER A 20 -7.67 5.32 10.85
N GLN A 21 -6.75 4.65 11.55
CA GLN A 21 -6.98 3.77 12.69
C GLN A 21 -7.56 2.38 12.33
N ASN A 22 -7.69 2.05 11.05
CA ASN A 22 -8.15 0.76 10.55
C ASN A 22 -7.24 0.22 9.41
N GLU A 23 -5.93 0.42 9.52
CA GLU A 23 -4.99 0.09 8.45
C GLU A 23 -4.50 -1.35 8.50
N GLN A 24 -4.90 -2.15 9.48
CA GLN A 24 -4.33 -3.49 9.71
C GLN A 24 -4.39 -4.39 8.48
N ALA A 25 -5.55 -4.52 7.85
CA ALA A 25 -5.71 -5.40 6.68
C ALA A 25 -4.81 -4.98 5.52
N PHE A 26 -4.72 -3.68 5.27
CA PHE A 26 -3.85 -3.14 4.23
C PHE A 26 -2.37 -3.32 4.59
N ALA A 27 -2.01 -3.07 5.83
CA ALA A 27 -0.64 -3.26 6.31
C ALA A 27 -0.18 -4.72 6.17
N GLU A 28 -1.05 -5.68 6.50
CA GLU A 28 -0.77 -7.11 6.33
C GLU A 28 -0.61 -7.48 4.85
N PHE A 29 -1.48 -6.98 3.99
CA PHE A 29 -1.36 -7.17 2.54
C PHE A 29 -0.02 -6.63 2.03
N LEU A 30 0.32 -5.40 2.40
CA LEU A 30 1.55 -4.76 1.95
C LEU A 30 2.80 -5.50 2.46
N ALA A 31 2.80 -5.90 3.74
CA ALA A 31 3.91 -6.65 4.31
C ALA A 31 4.13 -7.99 3.58
N ASN A 32 3.05 -8.70 3.26
CA ASN A 32 3.13 -9.94 2.50
C ASN A 32 3.66 -9.70 1.09
N TYR A 33 3.17 -8.67 0.41
CA TYR A 33 3.65 -8.31 -0.93
C TYR A 33 5.15 -8.00 -0.92
N LEU A 34 5.61 -7.17 0.00
CA LEU A 34 7.03 -6.81 0.10
C LEU A 34 7.91 -8.03 0.36
N ARG A 35 7.43 -8.96 1.19
CA ARG A 35 8.18 -10.18 1.53
C ARG A 35 8.19 -11.19 0.40
N GLU A 36 7.02 -11.54 -0.12
CA GLU A 36 6.87 -12.65 -1.07
C GLU A 36 7.23 -12.26 -2.50
N GLU A 37 6.84 -11.06 -2.93
CA GLU A 37 7.04 -10.62 -4.32
C GLU A 37 8.34 -9.83 -4.50
N LEU A 38 8.79 -9.10 -3.51
CA LEU A 38 9.98 -8.26 -3.60
C LEU A 38 11.16 -8.77 -2.76
N SER A 39 11.00 -9.89 -2.08
CA SER A 39 12.05 -10.51 -1.26
C SER A 39 12.67 -9.57 -0.24
N MET A 40 11.85 -8.69 0.33
CA MET A 40 12.30 -7.76 1.35
C MET A 40 12.24 -8.39 2.74
N GLU A 41 13.21 -8.07 3.58
CA GLU A 41 13.06 -8.23 5.02
C GLU A 41 11.98 -7.27 5.49
N THR A 42 10.89 -7.78 6.08
CA THR A 42 9.69 -7.01 6.32
C THR A 42 9.27 -7.09 7.77
N GLN A 43 8.88 -5.96 8.32
CA GLN A 43 8.39 -5.82 9.68
C GLN A 43 7.04 -5.11 9.68
N LEU A 44 6.06 -5.70 10.39
CA LEU A 44 4.85 -5.01 10.81
C LEU A 44 5.08 -4.42 12.19
N GLN A 45 5.01 -3.11 12.30
CA GLN A 45 5.15 -2.41 13.56
C GLN A 45 3.78 -1.99 14.07
N HIS A 46 3.31 -2.62 15.13
CA HIS A 46 2.06 -2.23 15.78
C HIS A 46 2.22 -0.87 16.47
N VAL A 47 1.32 0.04 16.17
CA VAL A 47 1.32 1.38 16.77
C VAL A 47 0.28 1.43 17.90
N ASP A 48 -0.99 1.25 17.56
CA ASP A 48 -2.11 1.26 18.50
C ASP A 48 -3.34 0.64 17.82
N GLY A 49 -4.15 -0.10 18.57
CA GLY A 49 -5.38 -0.70 18.05
C GLY A 49 -5.16 -1.47 16.75
N LYS A 50 -5.73 -1.00 15.64
CA LYS A 50 -5.56 -1.56 14.29
C LYS A 50 -4.62 -0.73 13.42
N SER A 51 -3.83 0.14 14.02
CA SER A 51 -2.85 0.97 13.31
C SER A 51 -1.49 0.31 13.29
N TYR A 52 -0.89 0.22 12.11
CA TYR A 52 0.39 -0.43 11.88
C TYR A 52 1.25 0.38 10.93
N ASN A 53 2.56 0.33 11.14
CA ASN A 53 3.53 0.71 10.13
C ASN A 53 4.07 -0.54 9.44
N VAL A 54 4.43 -0.41 8.18
CA VAL A 54 5.09 -1.47 7.43
C VAL A 54 6.48 -0.99 7.06
N ILE A 55 7.48 -1.79 7.38
CA ILE A 55 8.87 -1.49 7.07
C ILE A 55 9.42 -2.63 6.22
N GLY A 56 9.89 -2.31 5.04
CA GLY A 56 10.57 -3.26 4.17
C GLY A 56 11.97 -2.76 3.86
N ARG A 57 12.93 -3.66 3.81
CA ARG A 57 14.31 -3.31 3.49
C ARG A 57 15.00 -4.39 2.69
N TRP A 58 15.82 -3.94 1.75
CA TRP A 58 16.86 -4.77 1.13
C TRP A 58 18.18 -4.41 1.74
N ASN A 59 18.91 -5.42 2.20
CA ASN A 59 20.22 -5.24 2.77
C ASN A 59 21.30 -5.65 1.77
N SER A 60 22.36 -4.86 1.68
CA SER A 60 23.53 -5.17 0.87
C SER A 60 24.78 -5.19 1.75
N SER A 61 25.68 -6.15 1.52
CA SER A 61 26.93 -6.24 2.25
C SER A 61 27.92 -5.12 1.92
N THR A 62 27.70 -4.41 0.81
CA THR A 62 28.59 -3.34 0.34
C THR A 62 28.00 -1.95 0.45
N HIS A 63 26.88 -1.79 1.12
CA HIS A 63 26.18 -0.52 1.22
C HIS A 63 26.98 0.50 2.03
N ARG A 64 27.17 1.67 1.47
CA ARG A 64 27.71 2.85 2.15
C ARG A 64 26.69 3.92 2.33
N LYS A 65 25.62 3.87 1.54
CA LYS A 65 24.53 4.86 1.54
C LYS A 65 23.22 4.11 1.60
N LYS A 66 22.21 4.76 2.20
CA LYS A 66 20.85 4.25 2.28
C LYS A 66 19.91 5.17 1.55
N LEU A 67 18.96 4.59 0.83
CA LEU A 67 17.82 5.30 0.28
C LEU A 67 16.59 4.90 1.07
N ILE A 68 15.84 5.87 1.56
CA ILE A 68 14.57 5.67 2.25
C ILE A 68 13.45 6.23 1.37
N LEU A 69 12.48 5.38 1.06
CA LEU A 69 11.23 5.78 0.42
C LEU A 69 10.13 5.66 1.46
N GLY A 70 9.33 6.69 1.61
CA GLY A 70 8.30 6.72 2.62
C GLY A 70 6.98 7.29 2.10
N GLY A 71 5.89 6.83 2.67
CA GLY A 71 4.55 7.29 2.40
C GLY A 71 3.62 6.83 3.50
N HIS A 72 2.37 7.27 3.46
CA HIS A 72 1.36 6.80 4.40
C HIS A 72 0.45 5.76 3.75
N ILE A 73 -0.11 4.88 4.57
CA ILE A 73 -1.00 3.81 4.12
C ILE A 73 -2.46 4.05 4.50
N ASP A 74 -2.72 5.05 5.32
CA ASP A 74 -4.08 5.40 5.71
C ASP A 74 -4.74 6.34 4.71
N THR A 75 -6.04 6.26 4.65
CA THR A 75 -6.88 7.13 3.82
C THR A 75 -7.95 7.80 4.70
N VAL A 76 -8.46 8.92 4.21
CA VAL A 76 -9.70 9.49 4.75
C VAL A 76 -10.88 8.63 4.31
N PRO A 77 -11.99 8.59 5.09
CA PRO A 77 -13.19 7.90 4.63
C PRO A 77 -13.76 8.58 3.38
N PRO A 78 -14.34 7.80 2.44
CA PRO A 78 -14.96 8.38 1.26
C PRO A 78 -16.18 9.23 1.64
N THR A 79 -16.41 10.27 0.85
CA THR A 79 -17.58 11.15 1.03
C THR A 79 -18.72 10.70 0.13
N PRO A 80 -19.98 11.16 0.39
CA PRO A 80 -21.11 10.88 -0.49
C PRO A 80 -20.99 11.45 -1.90
N ARG A 81 -19.97 12.29 -2.16
CA ARG A 81 -19.73 12.91 -3.47
C ARG A 81 -18.96 12.02 -4.44
N TRP A 82 -18.50 10.86 -4.00
CA TRP A 82 -17.83 9.91 -4.89
C TRP A 82 -18.77 9.44 -5.99
N GLU A 83 -18.37 9.64 -7.23
CA GLU A 83 -19.13 9.24 -8.42
C GLU A 83 -18.89 7.79 -8.83
N THR A 84 -17.76 7.21 -8.39
CA THR A 84 -17.39 5.81 -8.60
C THR A 84 -17.35 5.11 -7.26
N ASN A 85 -17.23 3.77 -7.28
CA ASN A 85 -16.96 3.01 -6.05
C ASN A 85 -15.52 3.32 -5.57
N PRO A 86 -15.34 3.92 -4.38
CA PRO A 86 -14.01 4.30 -3.89
C PRO A 86 -13.09 3.09 -3.60
N TYR A 87 -13.64 1.89 -3.50
CA TYR A 87 -12.89 0.65 -3.25
C TYR A 87 -12.75 -0.23 -4.50
N GLN A 88 -13.03 0.33 -5.65
CA GLN A 88 -12.86 -0.37 -6.93
C GLN A 88 -12.21 0.58 -7.93
N LEU A 89 -10.97 0.28 -8.28
CA LEU A 89 -10.25 1.11 -9.23
C LEU A 89 -10.98 1.13 -10.57
N CYS A 90 -11.28 2.32 -11.04
CA CYS A 90 -12.03 2.56 -12.27
C CYS A 90 -11.20 3.41 -13.22
N THR A 91 -11.19 3.03 -14.50
CA THR A 91 -10.55 3.84 -15.56
C THR A 91 -11.57 4.77 -16.18
N ARG A 92 -11.25 6.07 -16.23
CA ARG A 92 -12.05 7.10 -16.89
C ARG A 92 -11.13 7.91 -17.80
N GLY A 93 -11.16 7.61 -19.11
CA GLY A 93 -10.20 8.18 -20.06
C GLY A 93 -8.77 7.72 -19.75
N ASP A 94 -7.89 8.65 -19.50
CA ASP A 94 -6.49 8.42 -19.09
C ASP A 94 -6.27 8.55 -17.59
N GLU A 95 -7.34 8.59 -16.80
CA GLU A 95 -7.30 8.70 -15.34
C GLU A 95 -7.74 7.40 -14.67
N LEU A 96 -7.19 7.14 -13.49
CA LEU A 96 -7.60 6.08 -12.59
C LEU A 96 -8.24 6.69 -11.36
N HIS A 97 -9.42 6.20 -10.99
CA HIS A 97 -10.21 6.69 -9.85
C HIS A 97 -10.41 5.57 -8.83
N GLY A 98 -10.06 5.84 -7.58
CA GLY A 98 -10.18 4.90 -6.47
C GLY A 98 -9.76 5.46 -5.14
#